data_a47e6c673ce0decd0bc315f185d639fa
#
_entry.id   a47e6c673ce0decd0bc315f185d639fa
#
_cell.length_a   1.000
_cell.length_b   1.000
_cell.length_c   1.000
_cell.angle_alpha   90.00
_cell.angle_beta   90.00
_cell.angle_gamma   90.00
#
_symmetry.space_group_name_H-M   'P 1'
#
loop_
_entity.id
_entity.type
_entity.pdbx_description
1 polymer ?
#
loop_
_entity_poly.entity_id
_entity_poly.type
_entity_poly.pdbx_seq_one_letter_code
_entity_poly.pdbx_strand_id
1 'polypeptide(L)'
;MRIINDCHIGTLRQAGTTPVSQAALTEYIHAQFTKLVTAPSLAGRECLDLVINGDLFDGFTVDPRELLWTYTVLAEWLGDVREKSLTLVAGNHDWAPKAGKLSSFHLLADLLRHRFPAQVTVVDHTTGLTLLHIGHQVWAIPHMPNQDLFDLELEKALQADWRGHLLLHANYDNNFAVESDHSLNVSQDQAKALIDAGWTLVFAHEHQSRNPMNGLHVVGNQFPTSVSDCLGNERKHYLEFRDDIMHRVECWDRNLTFIDTDWRHLDKDFDGIQFIRVSGNALAEEAEAAINAVNSLRKRSTALVISNAVRVEGLAEMDKLA
;
A
#
# COMPACT_ATOMS: atom_id res chain seq x y z
N MET A 1 9.35 -10.52 -13.70
CA MET A 1 8.47 -9.37 -13.38
C MET A 1 8.26 -9.31 -11.88
N ARG A 2 8.34 -8.12 -11.29
CA ARG A 2 8.09 -7.85 -9.84
C ARG A 2 6.83 -7.03 -9.67
N ILE A 3 6.03 -7.35 -8.64
CA ILE A 3 4.83 -6.58 -8.25
C ILE A 3 5.00 -6.10 -6.82
N ILE A 4 4.89 -4.80 -6.63
CA ILE A 4 4.82 -4.11 -5.34
C ILE A 4 3.52 -3.30 -5.27
N ASN A 5 3.04 -2.97 -4.08
CA ASN A 5 1.78 -2.24 -3.88
C ASN A 5 1.80 -1.46 -2.56
N ASP A 6 0.85 -0.55 -2.40
CA ASP A 6 0.58 0.18 -1.15
C ASP A 6 1.86 0.81 -0.55
N CYS A 7 2.60 1.57 -1.38
CA CYS A 7 3.86 2.20 -0.96
C CYS A 7 3.62 3.42 -0.08
N HIS A 8 2.51 4.11 -0.23
CA HIS A 8 2.09 5.29 0.54
C HIS A 8 3.21 6.32 0.75
N ILE A 9 3.95 6.62 -0.32
CA ILE A 9 5.01 7.64 -0.27
C ILE A 9 4.38 8.99 0.10
N GLY A 10 5.01 9.67 1.06
CA GLY A 10 4.54 10.95 1.57
C GLY A 10 3.58 10.84 2.76
N THR A 11 3.34 9.63 3.32
CA THR A 11 2.54 9.50 4.53
C THR A 11 3.22 10.14 5.74
N LEU A 12 2.43 10.92 6.49
CA LEU A 12 2.83 11.51 7.77
C LEU A 12 1.72 11.37 8.83
N ARG A 13 0.66 10.62 8.53
CA ARG A 13 -0.57 10.57 9.35
C ARG A 13 -0.32 10.17 10.80
N GLN A 14 0.57 9.23 11.04
CA GLN A 14 0.89 8.73 12.38
C GLN A 14 2.33 9.02 12.78
N ALA A 15 3.02 9.87 12.03
CA ALA A 15 4.37 10.29 12.35
C ALA A 15 4.43 10.95 13.73
N GLY A 16 5.59 10.95 14.36
CA GLY A 16 5.86 11.79 15.52
C GLY A 16 5.63 13.27 15.19
N THR A 17 5.33 14.06 16.20
CA THR A 17 5.01 15.50 16.03
C THR A 17 6.22 16.39 15.82
N THR A 18 7.43 15.84 15.93
CA THR A 18 8.66 16.62 15.73
C THR A 18 9.09 16.57 14.27
N PRO A 19 9.72 17.66 13.74
CA PRO A 19 10.30 17.61 12.39
C PRO A 19 11.31 16.48 12.21
N VAL A 20 12.02 16.09 13.27
CA VAL A 20 13.00 14.99 13.26
C VAL A 20 12.32 13.64 13.03
N SER A 21 11.24 13.33 13.75
CA SER A 21 10.51 12.08 13.56
C SER A 21 9.79 12.01 12.21
N GLN A 22 9.29 13.13 11.71
CA GLN A 22 8.70 13.21 10.37
C GLN A 22 9.73 12.95 9.28
N ALA A 23 10.90 13.59 9.37
CA ALA A 23 12.00 13.35 8.44
C ALA A 23 12.48 11.89 8.50
N ALA A 24 12.59 11.31 9.69
CA ALA A 24 13.01 9.92 9.86
C ALA A 24 11.99 8.93 9.24
N LEU A 25 10.68 9.18 9.35
CA LEU A 25 9.66 8.36 8.67
C LEU A 25 9.79 8.47 7.15
N THR A 26 9.96 9.69 6.63
CA THR A 26 10.20 9.90 5.20
C THR A 26 11.44 9.14 4.72
N GLU A 27 12.57 9.28 5.40
CA GLU A 27 13.81 8.56 5.08
C GLU A 27 13.65 7.04 5.13
N TYR A 28 12.91 6.53 6.12
CA TYR A 28 12.60 5.10 6.22
C TYR A 28 11.82 4.62 5.00
N ILE A 29 10.72 5.30 4.62
CA ILE A 29 9.89 4.93 3.46
C ILE A 29 10.73 4.99 2.18
N HIS A 30 11.52 6.03 1.99
CA HIS A 30 12.42 6.19 0.87
C HIS A 30 13.41 5.01 0.77
N ALA A 31 14.05 4.64 1.86
CA ALA A 31 14.98 3.53 1.90
C ALA A 31 14.31 2.19 1.55
N GLN A 32 13.11 1.93 2.09
CA GLN A 32 12.37 0.69 1.79
C GLN A 32 11.91 0.65 0.32
N PHE A 33 11.36 1.74 -0.19
CA PHE A 33 10.92 1.82 -1.60
C PHE A 33 12.12 1.64 -2.55
N THR A 34 13.22 2.36 -2.33
CA THR A 34 14.45 2.19 -3.14
C THR A 34 14.92 0.75 -3.14
N LYS A 35 14.97 0.12 -1.96
CA LYS A 35 15.36 -1.29 -1.82
C LYS A 35 14.45 -2.21 -2.64
N LEU A 36 13.13 -1.99 -2.63
CA LEU A 36 12.18 -2.80 -3.41
C LEU A 36 12.37 -2.62 -4.92
N VAL A 37 12.59 -1.38 -5.38
CA VAL A 37 12.77 -1.06 -6.80
C VAL A 37 14.09 -1.63 -7.32
N THR A 38 15.18 -1.53 -6.55
CA THR A 38 16.54 -1.85 -7.00
C THR A 38 17.03 -3.26 -6.64
N ALA A 39 16.30 -4.00 -5.77
CA ALA A 39 16.71 -5.34 -5.37
C ALA A 39 16.88 -6.26 -6.60
N PRO A 40 17.88 -7.15 -6.60
CA PRO A 40 18.00 -8.14 -7.65
C PRO A 40 16.78 -9.06 -7.66
N SER A 41 16.49 -9.65 -8.82
CA SER A 41 15.44 -10.67 -8.95
C SER A 41 15.84 -11.95 -8.20
N LEU A 42 14.88 -12.84 -7.98
CA LEU A 42 15.13 -14.18 -7.41
C LEU A 42 16.20 -14.97 -8.18
N ALA A 43 16.41 -14.66 -9.46
CA ALA A 43 17.45 -15.26 -10.28
C ALA A 43 18.85 -14.62 -10.08
N GLY A 44 18.98 -13.65 -9.15
CA GLY A 44 20.21 -12.90 -8.92
C GLY A 44 20.57 -11.94 -10.07
N ARG A 45 19.62 -11.67 -10.98
CA ARG A 45 19.77 -10.73 -12.11
C ARG A 45 19.00 -9.45 -11.81
N GLU A 46 19.20 -8.45 -12.63
CA GLU A 46 18.41 -7.23 -12.60
C GLU A 46 16.91 -7.54 -12.89
N CYS A 47 16.01 -6.91 -12.14
CA CYS A 47 14.59 -6.99 -12.42
C CYS A 47 14.29 -6.08 -13.63
N LEU A 48 13.70 -6.61 -14.68
CA LEU A 48 13.42 -5.85 -15.90
C LEU A 48 12.00 -5.29 -15.93
N ASP A 49 11.04 -5.95 -15.26
CA ASP A 49 9.64 -5.55 -15.27
C ASP A 49 9.15 -5.27 -13.86
N LEU A 50 8.77 -4.02 -13.60
CA LEU A 50 8.23 -3.56 -12.33
C LEU A 50 6.77 -3.13 -12.50
N VAL A 51 5.89 -3.69 -11.67
CA VAL A 51 4.49 -3.27 -11.54
C VAL A 51 4.28 -2.68 -10.15
N ILE A 52 3.74 -1.47 -10.09
CA ILE A 52 3.26 -0.84 -8.86
C ILE A 52 1.74 -0.91 -8.88
N ASN A 53 1.17 -1.78 -8.04
CA ASN A 53 -0.25 -2.11 -8.05
C ASN A 53 -1.04 -1.30 -7.02
N GLY A 54 -1.20 -0.02 -7.28
CA GLY A 54 -1.99 0.92 -6.49
C GLY A 54 -1.27 1.54 -5.30
N ASP A 55 -1.80 2.66 -4.87
CA ASP A 55 -1.39 3.45 -3.70
C ASP A 55 0.11 3.70 -3.63
N LEU A 56 0.65 4.20 -4.74
CA LEU A 56 2.03 4.66 -4.79
C LEU A 56 2.26 5.82 -3.82
N PHE A 57 1.32 6.77 -3.81
CA PHE A 57 1.32 7.91 -2.89
C PHE A 57 0.26 7.76 -1.79
N ASP A 58 0.49 8.40 -0.63
CA ASP A 58 -0.45 8.37 0.51
C ASP A 58 -1.71 9.23 0.30
N GLY A 59 -1.77 10.00 -0.76
CA GLY A 59 -2.93 10.82 -1.06
C GLY A 59 -2.88 11.43 -2.45
N PHE A 60 -4.01 12.00 -2.84
CA PHE A 60 -4.21 12.64 -4.13
C PHE A 60 -3.10 13.65 -4.50
N THR A 61 -2.64 14.43 -3.50
CA THR A 61 -1.50 15.34 -3.64
C THR A 61 -0.51 15.07 -2.53
N VAL A 62 0.76 14.92 -2.87
CA VAL A 62 1.87 14.85 -1.92
C VAL A 62 2.78 16.08 -2.04
N ASP A 63 3.67 16.25 -1.08
CA ASP A 63 4.71 17.30 -1.17
C ASP A 63 5.47 17.14 -2.51
N PRO A 64 5.70 18.22 -3.27
CA PRO A 64 6.47 18.17 -4.51
C PRO A 64 7.85 17.51 -4.38
N ARG A 65 8.45 17.52 -3.20
CA ARG A 65 9.72 16.83 -2.92
C ARG A 65 9.56 15.32 -3.00
N GLU A 66 8.45 14.78 -2.49
CA GLU A 66 8.13 13.34 -2.57
C GLU A 66 7.92 12.90 -4.02
N LEU A 67 7.19 13.70 -4.79
CA LEU A 67 6.97 13.44 -6.21
C LEU A 67 8.30 13.45 -6.99
N LEU A 68 9.13 14.49 -6.77
CA LEU A 68 10.42 14.62 -7.46
C LEU A 68 11.38 13.50 -7.07
N TRP A 69 11.41 13.13 -5.80
CA TRP A 69 12.22 12.03 -5.32
C TRP A 69 11.78 10.70 -5.96
N THR A 70 10.48 10.40 -5.95
CA THR A 70 9.91 9.18 -6.57
C THR A 70 10.22 9.13 -8.08
N TYR A 71 10.05 10.27 -8.77
CA TYR A 71 10.44 10.39 -10.17
C TYR A 71 11.92 10.04 -10.38
N THR A 72 12.80 10.58 -9.53
CA THR A 72 14.25 10.34 -9.65
C THR A 72 14.58 8.86 -9.47
N VAL A 73 14.05 8.20 -8.44
CA VAL A 73 14.29 6.76 -8.19
C VAL A 73 13.82 5.91 -9.36
N LEU A 74 12.61 6.15 -9.86
CA LEU A 74 12.04 5.36 -10.96
C LEU A 74 12.74 5.66 -12.30
N ALA A 75 13.10 6.93 -12.54
CA ALA A 75 13.83 7.32 -13.74
C ALA A 75 15.27 6.77 -13.76
N GLU A 76 15.95 6.73 -12.63
CA GLU A 76 17.26 6.09 -12.48
C GLU A 76 17.17 4.58 -12.66
N TRP A 77 16.12 3.95 -12.11
CA TRP A 77 15.90 2.52 -12.30
C TRP A 77 15.64 2.16 -13.75
N LEU A 78 14.79 2.92 -14.47
CA LEU A 78 14.54 2.74 -15.90
C LEU A 78 15.83 2.95 -16.71
N GLY A 79 16.56 4.04 -16.41
CA GLY A 79 17.83 4.37 -17.03
C GLY A 79 17.76 4.32 -18.56
N ASP A 80 18.88 3.97 -19.17
CA ASP A 80 19.00 3.77 -20.62
C ASP A 80 18.79 2.30 -21.04
N VAL A 81 18.31 1.45 -20.14
CA VAL A 81 18.08 0.02 -20.39
C VAL A 81 16.70 -0.16 -21.02
N ARG A 82 16.66 -0.27 -22.35
CA ARG A 82 15.39 -0.33 -23.12
C ARG A 82 14.51 -1.52 -22.79
N GLU A 83 15.08 -2.58 -22.25
CA GLU A 83 14.38 -3.81 -21.85
C GLU A 83 13.58 -3.65 -20.56
N LYS A 84 13.82 -2.58 -19.78
CA LYS A 84 13.06 -2.34 -18.55
C LYS A 84 11.68 -1.78 -18.87
N SER A 85 10.69 -2.28 -18.16
CA SER A 85 9.32 -1.81 -18.22
C SER A 85 8.77 -1.48 -16.83
N LEU A 86 8.07 -0.36 -16.74
CA LEU A 86 7.36 0.08 -15.55
C LEU A 86 5.87 0.17 -15.84
N THR A 87 5.06 -0.53 -15.05
CA THR A 87 3.62 -0.37 -15.07
C THR A 87 3.15 0.27 -13.78
N LEU A 88 2.42 1.36 -13.89
CA LEU A 88 1.78 2.06 -12.79
C LEU A 88 0.27 1.80 -12.85
N VAL A 89 -0.26 1.09 -11.86
CA VAL A 89 -1.70 0.86 -11.70
C VAL A 89 -2.22 1.81 -10.63
N ALA A 90 -3.29 2.55 -10.89
CA ALA A 90 -3.84 3.51 -9.95
C ALA A 90 -4.61 2.81 -8.83
N GLY A 91 -4.33 3.20 -7.57
CA GLY A 91 -5.11 2.86 -6.38
C GLY A 91 -6.12 3.95 -6.01
N ASN A 92 -6.79 3.79 -4.86
CA ASN A 92 -7.79 4.77 -4.40
C ASN A 92 -7.16 6.09 -3.93
N HIS A 93 -5.93 6.07 -3.40
CA HIS A 93 -5.17 7.28 -3.03
C HIS A 93 -4.62 8.03 -4.24
N ASP A 94 -4.42 7.33 -5.36
CA ASP A 94 -3.84 7.90 -6.59
C ASP A 94 -4.87 8.62 -7.45
N TRP A 95 -6.16 8.41 -7.20
CA TRP A 95 -7.24 8.92 -8.03
C TRP A 95 -7.80 10.26 -7.52
N ALA A 96 -8.23 11.13 -8.46
CA ALA A 96 -8.88 12.41 -8.14
C ALA A 96 -10.39 12.25 -8.01
N PRO A 97 -10.98 12.54 -6.84
CA PRO A 97 -12.44 12.48 -6.67
C PRO A 97 -13.21 13.58 -7.44
N LYS A 98 -12.48 14.53 -8.06
CA LYS A 98 -13.09 15.64 -8.82
C LYS A 98 -12.49 15.68 -10.21
N ALA A 99 -13.37 15.64 -11.22
CA ALA A 99 -12.98 15.79 -12.62
C ALA A 99 -12.15 17.07 -12.86
N GLY A 100 -11.12 16.96 -13.69
CA GLY A 100 -10.22 18.05 -14.06
C GLY A 100 -9.12 18.38 -13.06
N LYS A 101 -8.93 17.59 -12.01
CA LYS A 101 -7.77 17.69 -11.12
C LYS A 101 -6.74 16.63 -11.47
N LEU A 102 -5.47 17.04 -11.54
CA LEU A 102 -4.34 16.15 -11.74
C LEU A 102 -3.83 15.68 -10.37
N SER A 103 -3.74 14.38 -10.15
CA SER A 103 -3.12 13.82 -8.96
C SER A 103 -1.60 13.81 -9.07
N SER A 104 -0.91 13.67 -7.93
CA SER A 104 0.55 13.46 -7.93
C SER A 104 0.94 12.20 -8.70
N PHE A 105 0.12 11.14 -8.63
CA PHE A 105 0.31 9.91 -9.41
C PHE A 105 0.28 10.19 -10.92
N HIS A 106 -0.76 10.86 -11.43
CA HIS A 106 -0.87 11.16 -12.86
C HIS A 106 0.22 12.11 -13.34
N LEU A 107 0.59 13.10 -12.51
CA LEU A 107 1.70 13.99 -12.84
C LEU A 107 3.03 13.23 -12.94
N LEU A 108 3.31 12.32 -11.99
CA LEU A 108 4.47 11.44 -12.06
C LEU A 108 4.45 10.56 -13.32
N ALA A 109 3.30 9.94 -13.57
CA ALA A 109 3.09 9.06 -14.72
C ALA A 109 3.36 9.79 -16.05
N ASP A 110 2.85 11.02 -16.19
CA ASP A 110 3.06 11.85 -17.39
C ASP A 110 4.54 12.24 -17.56
N LEU A 111 5.23 12.62 -16.48
CA LEU A 111 6.66 12.94 -16.51
C LEU A 111 7.50 11.73 -16.95
N LEU A 112 7.20 10.54 -16.40
CA LEU A 112 7.90 9.31 -16.74
C LEU A 112 7.60 8.88 -18.18
N ARG A 113 6.34 8.92 -18.63
CA ARG A 113 5.95 8.58 -20.01
C ARG A 113 6.56 9.54 -21.02
N HIS A 114 6.67 10.82 -20.68
CA HIS A 114 7.32 11.78 -21.57
C HIS A 114 8.81 11.44 -21.78
N ARG A 115 9.50 11.01 -20.73
CA ARG A 115 10.92 10.66 -20.81
C ARG A 115 11.17 9.25 -21.35
N PHE A 116 10.28 8.29 -21.03
CA PHE A 116 10.42 6.86 -21.33
C PHE A 116 9.15 6.31 -22.00
N PRO A 117 8.75 6.82 -23.20
CA PRO A 117 7.44 6.54 -23.77
C PRO A 117 7.21 5.07 -24.14
N ALA A 118 8.28 4.31 -24.39
CA ALA A 118 8.20 2.88 -24.74
C ALA A 118 8.30 1.94 -23.52
N GLN A 119 8.61 2.47 -22.33
CA GLN A 119 8.92 1.68 -21.14
C GLN A 119 7.88 1.86 -20.04
N VAL A 120 7.03 2.90 -20.09
CA VAL A 120 6.09 3.23 -19.02
C VAL A 120 4.65 3.04 -19.49
N THR A 121 3.95 2.15 -18.83
CA THR A 121 2.51 1.91 -18.98
C THR A 121 1.77 2.44 -17.77
N VAL A 122 0.62 3.07 -17.99
CA VAL A 122 -0.26 3.57 -16.92
C VAL A 122 -1.62 2.93 -17.09
N VAL A 123 -2.12 2.36 -16.00
CA VAL A 123 -3.43 1.71 -15.93
C VAL A 123 -4.25 2.46 -14.88
N ASP A 124 -5.28 3.15 -15.34
CA ASP A 124 -6.19 3.93 -14.51
C ASP A 124 -7.66 3.66 -14.88
N HIS A 125 -8.58 4.36 -14.27
CA HIS A 125 -10.01 4.20 -14.49
C HIS A 125 -10.46 4.40 -15.96
N THR A 126 -9.63 5.01 -16.82
CA THR A 126 -9.93 5.20 -18.24
C THR A 126 -9.55 4.00 -19.09
N THR A 127 -8.64 3.15 -18.59
CA THR A 127 -8.15 1.96 -19.29
C THR A 127 -8.94 0.70 -18.92
N GLY A 128 -9.46 0.63 -17.69
CA GLY A 128 -10.16 -0.54 -17.17
C GLY A 128 -9.28 -1.80 -17.15
N LEU A 129 -9.88 -2.96 -17.39
CA LEU A 129 -9.19 -4.24 -17.44
C LEU A 129 -8.09 -4.26 -18.52
N THR A 130 -6.85 -4.37 -18.12
CA THR A 130 -5.68 -4.21 -18.99
C THR A 130 -4.69 -5.37 -18.83
N LEU A 131 -4.19 -5.90 -19.95
CA LEU A 131 -3.08 -6.85 -19.97
C LEU A 131 -1.76 -6.13 -19.70
N LEU A 132 -1.05 -6.52 -18.65
CA LEU A 132 0.23 -5.97 -18.24
C LEU A 132 1.42 -6.73 -18.83
N HIS A 133 1.32 -8.06 -18.89
CA HIS A 133 2.42 -8.91 -19.34
C HIS A 133 1.89 -10.17 -20.04
N ILE A 134 2.22 -10.30 -21.33
CA ILE A 134 1.72 -11.41 -22.16
C ILE A 134 2.30 -12.75 -21.69
N GLY A 135 3.62 -12.84 -21.47
CA GLY A 135 4.30 -14.08 -21.12
C GLY A 135 3.83 -14.69 -19.81
N HIS A 136 3.56 -13.86 -18.81
CA HIS A 136 3.03 -14.34 -17.51
C HIS A 136 1.52 -14.23 -17.39
N GLN A 137 0.84 -13.78 -18.44
CA GLN A 137 -0.62 -13.57 -18.45
C GLN A 137 -1.11 -12.78 -17.22
N VAL A 138 -0.47 -11.63 -16.96
CA VAL A 138 -0.84 -10.76 -15.85
C VAL A 138 -1.70 -9.61 -16.34
N TRP A 139 -2.81 -9.41 -15.68
CA TRP A 139 -3.83 -8.41 -15.96
C TRP A 139 -4.07 -7.55 -14.73
N ALA A 140 -4.58 -6.37 -14.91
CA ALA A 140 -4.99 -5.52 -13.80
C ALA A 140 -6.34 -4.84 -14.05
N ILE A 141 -7.12 -4.66 -12.99
CA ILE A 141 -8.22 -3.71 -12.91
C ILE A 141 -7.79 -2.64 -11.90
N PRO A 142 -7.63 -1.38 -12.32
CA PRO A 142 -7.26 -0.29 -11.43
C PRO A 142 -8.41 0.07 -10.50
N HIS A 143 -8.14 0.96 -9.54
CA HIS A 143 -9.23 1.57 -8.79
C HIS A 143 -10.19 2.32 -9.72
N MET A 144 -11.49 2.02 -9.61
CA MET A 144 -12.56 2.61 -10.43
C MET A 144 -13.33 3.67 -9.64
N PRO A 145 -13.99 4.63 -10.31
CA PRO A 145 -14.70 5.72 -9.64
C PRO A 145 -15.82 5.28 -8.69
N ASN A 146 -16.40 4.11 -8.89
CA ASN A 146 -17.45 3.53 -8.06
C ASN A 146 -17.53 2.01 -8.26
N GLN A 147 -18.29 1.35 -7.39
CA GLN A 147 -18.47 -0.10 -7.40
C GLN A 147 -19.09 -0.61 -8.70
N ASP A 148 -20.09 0.09 -9.25
CA ASP A 148 -20.79 -0.36 -10.46
C ASP A 148 -19.83 -0.46 -11.67
N LEU A 149 -18.95 0.52 -11.83
CA LEU A 149 -17.93 0.49 -12.89
C LEU A 149 -16.88 -0.58 -12.63
N PHE A 150 -16.54 -0.82 -11.38
CA PHE A 150 -15.61 -1.90 -11.02
C PHE A 150 -16.21 -3.27 -11.31
N ASP A 151 -17.49 -3.48 -10.98
CA ASP A 151 -18.21 -4.72 -11.26
C ASP A 151 -18.30 -5.00 -12.77
N LEU A 152 -18.48 -3.97 -13.60
CA LEU A 152 -18.42 -4.12 -15.06
C LEU A 152 -17.06 -4.62 -15.55
N GLU A 153 -15.95 -4.18 -14.94
CA GLU A 153 -14.62 -4.67 -15.30
C GLU A 153 -14.39 -6.12 -14.83
N LEU A 154 -14.94 -6.49 -13.66
CA LEU A 154 -14.94 -7.90 -13.21
C LEU A 154 -15.77 -8.80 -14.15
N GLU A 155 -16.92 -8.33 -14.63
CA GLU A 155 -17.71 -9.04 -15.63
C GLU A 155 -16.95 -9.25 -16.94
N LYS A 156 -16.19 -8.25 -17.42
CA LYS A 156 -15.33 -8.41 -18.59
C LYS A 156 -14.27 -9.50 -18.36
N ALA A 157 -13.68 -9.55 -17.17
CA ALA A 157 -12.73 -10.59 -16.81
C ALA A 157 -13.39 -11.99 -16.80
N LEU A 158 -14.63 -12.10 -16.32
CA LEU A 158 -15.39 -13.37 -16.36
C LEU A 158 -15.68 -13.83 -17.77
N GLN A 159 -16.00 -12.91 -18.68
CA GLN A 159 -16.37 -13.19 -20.07
C GLN A 159 -15.16 -13.38 -21.01
N ALA A 160 -13.96 -13.05 -20.56
CA ALA A 160 -12.76 -13.13 -21.38
C ALA A 160 -12.44 -14.60 -21.76
N ASP A 161 -11.85 -14.81 -22.93
CA ASP A 161 -11.39 -16.14 -23.41
C ASP A 161 -10.00 -16.51 -22.85
N TRP A 162 -9.33 -15.59 -22.22
CA TRP A 162 -8.00 -15.75 -21.62
C TRP A 162 -8.08 -15.69 -20.10
N ARG A 163 -7.11 -16.28 -19.44
CA ARG A 163 -7.00 -16.39 -17.98
C ARG A 163 -5.55 -16.14 -17.55
N GLY A 164 -5.35 -16.01 -16.26
CA GLY A 164 -4.04 -15.81 -15.68
C GLY A 164 -4.12 -15.17 -14.30
N HIS A 165 -3.26 -14.23 -14.02
CA HIS A 165 -3.23 -13.50 -12.77
C HIS A 165 -3.94 -12.15 -12.94
N LEU A 166 -4.91 -11.88 -12.07
CA LEU A 166 -5.67 -10.64 -12.06
C LEU A 166 -5.30 -9.82 -10.83
N LEU A 167 -4.62 -8.69 -11.06
CA LEU A 167 -4.27 -7.73 -10.03
C LEU A 167 -5.46 -6.80 -9.77
N LEU A 168 -5.81 -6.61 -8.50
CA LEU A 168 -6.94 -5.80 -8.06
C LEU A 168 -6.49 -4.86 -6.94
N HIS A 169 -6.91 -3.60 -7.00
CA HIS A 169 -6.75 -2.66 -5.90
C HIS A 169 -8.10 -2.44 -5.24
N ALA A 170 -8.49 -3.36 -4.35
CA ALA A 170 -9.81 -3.43 -3.72
C ALA A 170 -9.78 -4.28 -2.44
N ASN A 171 -10.81 -4.16 -1.62
CA ASN A 171 -11.06 -5.07 -0.50
C ASN A 171 -11.58 -6.43 -0.99
N TYR A 172 -11.28 -7.47 -0.24
CA TYR A 172 -11.92 -8.77 -0.40
C TYR A 172 -12.88 -9.05 0.75
N ASP A 173 -14.15 -9.24 0.40
CA ASP A 173 -15.26 -9.61 1.31
C ASP A 173 -15.37 -8.71 2.56
N ASN A 174 -15.21 -7.40 2.36
CA ASN A 174 -15.29 -6.38 3.40
C ASN A 174 -16.36 -5.32 3.07
N ASN A 175 -17.62 -5.65 3.34
CA ASN A 175 -18.74 -4.75 3.06
C ASN A 175 -18.71 -3.45 3.87
N PHE A 176 -18.06 -3.43 5.05
CA PHE A 176 -17.95 -2.22 5.87
C PHE A 176 -17.01 -1.16 5.25
N ALA A 177 -16.00 -1.58 4.52
CA ALA A 177 -15.07 -0.65 3.89
C ALA A 177 -15.75 0.18 2.78
N VAL A 178 -16.69 -0.41 2.04
CA VAL A 178 -17.46 0.30 1.00
C VAL A 178 -18.25 1.48 1.57
N GLU A 179 -18.79 1.32 2.78
CA GLU A 179 -19.57 2.36 3.45
C GLU A 179 -18.71 3.42 4.14
N SER A 180 -17.51 3.06 4.59
CA SER A 180 -16.70 3.91 5.46
C SER A 180 -15.65 4.73 4.73
N ASP A 181 -15.02 4.18 3.69
CA ASP A 181 -13.86 4.79 3.02
C ASP A 181 -14.00 4.89 1.49
N HIS A 182 -15.16 4.54 0.94
CA HIS A 182 -15.42 4.48 -0.50
C HIS A 182 -14.50 3.50 -1.26
N SER A 183 -13.93 2.53 -0.55
CA SER A 183 -13.13 1.48 -1.17
C SER A 183 -13.99 0.54 -1.99
N LEU A 184 -13.42 0.03 -3.07
CA LEU A 184 -14.06 -1.02 -3.87
C LEU A 184 -13.98 -2.36 -3.14
N ASN A 185 -14.94 -3.23 -3.39
CA ASN A 185 -15.02 -4.53 -2.76
C ASN A 185 -15.30 -5.64 -3.78
N VAL A 186 -14.63 -6.76 -3.63
CA VAL A 186 -14.95 -8.01 -4.34
C VAL A 186 -15.59 -8.95 -3.34
N SER A 187 -16.85 -9.31 -3.55
CA SER A 187 -17.55 -10.27 -2.70
C SER A 187 -16.95 -11.67 -2.82
N GLN A 188 -17.24 -12.53 -1.85
CA GLN A 188 -16.82 -13.92 -1.88
C GLN A 188 -17.36 -14.66 -3.12
N ASP A 189 -18.59 -14.38 -3.53
CA ASP A 189 -19.22 -15.01 -4.70
C ASP A 189 -18.54 -14.55 -6.01
N GLN A 190 -18.24 -13.26 -6.16
CA GLN A 190 -17.50 -12.74 -7.31
C GLN A 190 -16.10 -13.33 -7.39
N ALA A 191 -15.38 -13.35 -6.27
CA ALA A 191 -14.04 -13.96 -6.21
C ALA A 191 -14.06 -15.43 -6.59
N LYS A 192 -15.02 -16.19 -6.06
CA LYS A 192 -15.21 -17.61 -6.40
C LYS A 192 -15.51 -17.80 -7.88
N ALA A 193 -16.41 -17.01 -8.46
CA ALA A 193 -16.74 -17.09 -9.87
C ALA A 193 -15.51 -16.84 -10.77
N LEU A 194 -14.66 -15.87 -10.43
CA LEU A 194 -13.41 -15.59 -11.16
C LEU A 194 -12.42 -16.75 -11.03
N ILE A 195 -12.26 -17.32 -9.83
CA ILE A 195 -11.37 -18.46 -9.60
C ILE A 195 -11.87 -19.70 -10.35
N ASP A 196 -13.15 -19.99 -10.27
CA ASP A 196 -13.77 -21.12 -11.00
C ASP A 196 -13.66 -20.93 -12.53
N ALA A 197 -13.61 -19.68 -13.01
CA ALA A 197 -13.30 -19.35 -14.40
C ALA A 197 -11.80 -19.48 -14.75
N GLY A 198 -10.92 -19.76 -13.79
CA GLY A 198 -9.49 -20.01 -14.00
C GLY A 198 -8.56 -18.82 -13.71
N TRP A 199 -9.04 -17.79 -13.04
CA TRP A 199 -8.20 -16.68 -12.59
C TRP A 199 -7.48 -16.99 -11.26
N THR A 200 -6.28 -16.48 -11.11
CA THR A 200 -5.63 -16.29 -9.80
C THR A 200 -5.75 -14.83 -9.43
N LEU A 201 -6.38 -14.54 -8.31
CA LEU A 201 -6.65 -13.18 -7.85
C LEU A 201 -5.54 -12.68 -6.92
N VAL A 202 -5.06 -11.46 -7.15
CA VAL A 202 -4.01 -10.80 -6.37
C VAL A 202 -4.53 -9.44 -5.92
N PHE A 203 -4.78 -9.30 -4.62
CA PHE A 203 -5.32 -8.08 -4.02
C PHE A 203 -4.21 -7.23 -3.40
N ALA A 204 -4.22 -5.94 -3.71
CA ALA A 204 -3.63 -4.84 -2.97
C ALA A 204 -4.71 -4.10 -2.15
N HIS A 205 -4.40 -2.95 -1.56
CA HIS A 205 -5.25 -2.11 -0.72
C HIS A 205 -5.35 -2.58 0.73
N GLU A 206 -5.53 -3.86 1.00
CA GLU A 206 -5.48 -4.39 2.36
C GLU A 206 -4.02 -4.60 2.78
N HIS A 207 -3.57 -3.89 3.82
CA HIS A 207 -2.16 -3.91 4.24
C HIS A 207 -1.73 -5.21 4.95
N GLN A 208 -2.69 -6.04 5.37
CA GLN A 208 -2.45 -7.33 6.03
C GLN A 208 -2.47 -8.45 5.00
N SER A 209 -1.36 -9.20 4.90
CA SER A 209 -1.28 -10.34 4.00
C SER A 209 -2.15 -11.50 4.49
N ARG A 210 -2.92 -12.12 3.59
CA ARG A 210 -3.72 -13.30 3.89
C ARG A 210 -4.00 -14.12 2.63
N ASN A 211 -4.32 -15.41 2.81
CA ASN A 211 -4.77 -16.30 1.73
C ASN A 211 -6.13 -16.89 2.12
N PRO A 212 -7.22 -16.20 1.84
CA PRO A 212 -8.56 -16.64 2.27
C PRO A 212 -9.01 -17.95 1.64
N MET A 213 -8.59 -18.19 0.39
CA MET A 213 -8.89 -19.40 -0.35
C MET A 213 -7.82 -19.71 -1.39
N ASN A 214 -7.84 -20.91 -1.94
CA ASN A 214 -6.92 -21.28 -3.03
C ASN A 214 -7.21 -20.41 -4.27
N GLY A 215 -6.16 -19.90 -4.90
CA GLY A 215 -6.27 -19.00 -6.05
C GLY A 215 -6.54 -17.53 -5.69
N LEU A 216 -6.57 -17.16 -4.39
CA LEU A 216 -6.73 -15.78 -3.94
C LEU A 216 -5.62 -15.38 -2.95
N HIS A 217 -4.93 -14.32 -3.27
CA HIS A 217 -3.82 -13.76 -2.50
C HIS A 217 -4.08 -12.30 -2.17
N VAL A 218 -4.24 -11.97 -0.90
CA VAL A 218 -4.10 -10.60 -0.40
C VAL A 218 -2.64 -10.42 -0.03
N VAL A 219 -1.93 -9.54 -0.72
CA VAL A 219 -0.46 -9.45 -0.61
C VAL A 219 -0.05 -8.66 0.62
N GLY A 220 -0.79 -7.62 0.95
CA GLY A 220 -0.41 -6.64 1.96
C GLY A 220 0.64 -5.66 1.44
N ASN A 221 0.91 -4.60 2.20
CA ASN A 221 2.00 -3.69 1.89
C ASN A 221 3.37 -4.33 2.17
N GLN A 222 4.42 -3.87 1.50
CA GLN A 222 5.75 -4.49 1.58
C GLN A 222 6.57 -3.99 2.77
N PHE A 223 6.23 -2.86 3.32
CA PHE A 223 6.84 -2.29 4.53
C PHE A 223 5.77 -1.53 5.31
N PRO A 224 5.84 -1.47 6.65
CA PRO A 224 4.86 -0.75 7.43
C PRO A 224 4.98 0.76 7.23
N THR A 225 3.84 1.39 7.05
CA THR A 225 3.65 2.85 7.02
C THR A 225 2.86 3.33 8.24
N SER A 226 2.26 2.38 8.96
CA SER A 226 1.47 2.60 10.17
C SER A 226 1.73 1.52 11.21
N VAL A 227 1.27 1.77 12.44
CA VAL A 227 1.34 0.77 13.52
C VAL A 227 0.47 -0.45 13.23
N SER A 228 -0.68 -0.27 12.56
CA SER A 228 -1.55 -1.38 12.18
C SER A 228 -0.85 -2.39 11.27
N ASP A 229 0.09 -1.93 10.46
CA ASP A 229 0.89 -2.78 9.58
C ASP A 229 1.88 -3.70 10.33
N CYS A 230 2.14 -3.38 11.61
CA CYS A 230 3.02 -4.14 12.49
C CYS A 230 2.28 -5.15 13.37
N LEU A 231 0.92 -5.08 13.46
CA LEU A 231 0.13 -5.90 14.40
C LEU A 231 -0.02 -7.37 13.97
N GLY A 232 0.22 -7.69 12.71
CA GLY A 232 0.18 -9.05 12.20
C GLY A 232 1.49 -9.80 12.48
N ASN A 233 1.40 -11.11 12.66
CA ASN A 233 2.57 -11.98 12.74
C ASN A 233 3.13 -12.35 11.35
N GLU A 234 2.51 -11.85 10.29
CA GLU A 234 2.90 -12.19 8.92
C GLU A 234 4.05 -11.31 8.44
N ARG A 235 5.04 -11.97 7.85
CA ARG A 235 6.17 -11.28 7.25
C ARG A 235 5.76 -10.59 5.97
N LYS A 236 6.25 -9.37 5.75
CA LYS A 236 6.01 -8.61 4.53
C LYS A 236 6.73 -9.26 3.35
N HIS A 237 6.08 -9.25 2.19
CA HIS A 237 6.62 -9.81 0.97
C HIS A 237 6.09 -9.06 -0.25
N TYR A 238 6.85 -9.09 -1.33
CA TYR A 238 6.38 -8.73 -2.66
C TYR A 238 6.20 -9.98 -3.52
N LEU A 239 5.58 -9.83 -4.68
CA LEU A 239 5.45 -10.91 -5.64
C LEU A 239 6.50 -10.80 -6.74
N GLU A 240 7.06 -11.93 -7.16
CA GLU A 240 7.94 -12.01 -8.31
C GLU A 240 7.58 -13.20 -9.18
N PHE A 241 7.44 -12.95 -10.48
CA PHE A 241 7.18 -14.00 -11.48
C PHE A 241 8.52 -14.48 -12.03
N ARG A 242 8.70 -15.79 -11.97
CA ARG A 242 9.82 -16.50 -12.56
C ARG A 242 9.31 -17.79 -13.19
N ASP A 243 9.68 -18.04 -14.45
CA ASP A 243 9.29 -19.26 -15.18
C ASP A 243 7.75 -19.50 -15.11
N ASP A 244 6.96 -18.43 -15.25
CA ASP A 244 5.49 -18.37 -15.15
C ASP A 244 4.91 -18.76 -13.78
N ILE A 245 5.76 -18.90 -12.78
CA ILE A 245 5.36 -19.18 -11.41
C ILE A 245 5.45 -17.89 -10.58
N MET A 246 4.38 -17.61 -9.86
CA MET A 246 4.31 -16.52 -8.90
C MET A 246 4.98 -16.94 -7.58
N HIS A 247 6.01 -16.21 -7.18
CA HIS A 247 6.73 -16.41 -5.94
C HIS A 247 6.48 -15.27 -4.96
N ARG A 248 6.32 -15.60 -3.68
CA ARG A 248 6.36 -14.63 -2.58
C ARG A 248 7.81 -14.45 -2.13
N VAL A 249 8.31 -13.22 -2.17
CA VAL A 249 9.68 -12.89 -1.79
C VAL A 249 9.65 -12.06 -0.52
N GLU A 250 10.20 -12.60 0.56
CA GLU A 250 10.24 -11.89 1.85
C GLU A 250 11.08 -10.61 1.72
N CYS A 251 10.48 -9.48 2.12
CA CYS A 251 11.12 -8.17 2.15
C CYS A 251 11.10 -7.53 3.55
N TRP A 252 10.64 -8.25 4.56
CA TRP A 252 10.58 -7.76 5.92
C TRP A 252 11.92 -7.25 6.41
N ASP A 253 11.92 -6.04 6.97
CA ASP A 253 13.10 -5.52 7.65
C ASP A 253 13.22 -6.21 9.02
N ARG A 254 14.21 -7.08 9.16
CA ARG A 254 14.46 -7.82 10.42
C ARG A 254 14.89 -6.91 11.56
N ASN A 255 15.30 -5.68 11.26
CA ASN A 255 15.66 -4.68 12.26
C ASN A 255 14.47 -3.83 12.69
N LEU A 256 13.30 -4.02 12.08
CA LEU A 256 12.10 -3.30 12.44
C LEU A 256 11.70 -3.64 13.87
N THR A 257 11.54 -2.62 14.69
CA THR A 257 11.16 -2.74 16.10
C THR A 257 9.77 -2.16 16.33
N PHE A 258 8.90 -2.96 16.91
CA PHE A 258 7.54 -2.59 17.26
C PHE A 258 7.25 -2.95 18.71
N ILE A 259 6.51 -2.08 19.42
CA ILE A 259 6.01 -2.34 20.77
C ILE A 259 4.54 -1.89 20.91
N ASP A 260 3.76 -2.69 21.62
CA ASP A 260 2.47 -2.30 22.18
C ASP A 260 2.62 -2.10 23.67
N THR A 261 2.26 -0.94 24.20
CA THR A 261 2.46 -0.56 25.60
C THR A 261 1.22 0.14 26.16
N ASP A 262 0.93 -0.09 27.45
CA ASP A 262 -0.13 0.63 28.14
C ASP A 262 0.27 2.09 28.38
N TRP A 263 -0.69 3.03 28.24
CA TRP A 263 -0.46 4.46 28.42
C TRP A 263 0.04 4.85 29.83
N ARG A 264 -0.16 4.00 30.83
CA ARG A 264 0.34 4.18 32.20
C ARG A 264 1.82 3.87 32.35
N HIS A 265 2.45 3.27 31.34
CA HIS A 265 3.84 2.83 31.37
C HIS A 265 4.74 3.61 30.38
N LEU A 266 4.35 4.83 30.06
CA LEU A 266 5.07 5.68 29.10
C LEU A 266 6.25 6.45 29.72
N ASP A 267 6.57 6.27 30.98
CA ASP A 267 7.75 6.80 31.66
C ASP A 267 9.06 6.12 31.27
N LYS A 268 8.95 4.93 30.63
CA LYS A 268 10.08 4.15 30.14
C LYS A 268 10.76 4.82 28.95
N ASP A 269 12.00 4.44 28.76
CA ASP A 269 12.75 4.77 27.54
C ASP A 269 12.33 3.82 26.41
N PHE A 270 12.07 4.40 25.23
CA PHE A 270 11.72 3.70 24.01
C PHE A 270 12.75 3.93 22.89
N ASP A 271 14.00 4.22 23.28
CA ASP A 271 15.08 4.43 22.32
C ASP A 271 15.27 3.19 21.43
N GLY A 272 15.39 3.43 20.12
CA GLY A 272 15.53 2.36 19.13
C GLY A 272 14.22 1.66 18.74
N ILE A 273 13.07 2.02 19.34
CA ILE A 273 11.77 1.51 18.91
C ILE A 273 11.23 2.39 17.78
N GLN A 274 10.96 1.79 16.63
CA GLN A 274 10.51 2.51 15.45
C GLN A 274 8.99 2.72 15.42
N PHE A 275 8.21 1.73 15.84
CA PHE A 275 6.76 1.79 15.84
C PHE A 275 6.23 1.53 17.24
N ILE A 276 5.45 2.47 17.77
CA ILE A 276 4.87 2.39 19.12
C ILE A 276 3.35 2.49 19.02
N ARG A 277 2.67 1.47 19.51
CA ARG A 277 1.24 1.52 19.82
C ARG A 277 1.07 1.80 21.28
N VAL A 278 0.37 2.88 21.61
CA VAL A 278 -0.05 3.16 22.98
C VAL A 278 -1.50 2.70 23.14
N SER A 279 -1.73 1.73 24.00
CA SER A 279 -3.05 1.10 24.22
C SER A 279 -3.48 1.17 25.69
N GLY A 280 -4.54 0.48 26.02
CA GLY A 280 -5.11 0.40 27.38
C GLY A 280 -6.46 1.10 27.48
N ASN A 281 -7.12 0.89 28.63
CA ASN A 281 -8.39 1.55 28.96
C ASN A 281 -8.13 2.70 29.92
N ALA A 282 -8.82 3.82 29.74
CA ALA A 282 -8.82 4.96 30.66
C ALA A 282 -10.27 5.23 31.11
N LEU A 283 -10.46 5.57 32.37
CA LEU A 283 -11.74 6.11 32.84
C LEU A 283 -11.94 7.52 32.25
N ALA A 284 -13.16 8.02 32.23
CA ALA A 284 -13.46 9.35 31.71
C ALA A 284 -12.63 10.44 32.41
N GLU A 285 -12.42 10.33 33.73
CA GLU A 285 -11.57 11.22 34.52
C GLU A 285 -10.06 11.09 34.22
N GLU A 286 -9.62 9.98 33.67
CA GLU A 286 -8.22 9.73 33.29
C GLU A 286 -7.92 10.15 31.84
N ALA A 287 -8.93 10.47 31.04
CA ALA A 287 -8.78 10.72 29.59
C ALA A 287 -7.75 11.81 29.27
N GLU A 288 -7.78 12.92 30.01
CA GLU A 288 -6.81 14.02 29.84
C GLU A 288 -5.39 13.56 30.20
N ALA A 289 -5.22 12.80 31.26
CA ALA A 289 -3.93 12.26 31.67
C ALA A 289 -3.35 11.32 30.59
N ALA A 290 -4.19 10.44 30.01
CA ALA A 290 -3.79 9.54 28.96
C ALA A 290 -3.37 10.29 27.68
N ILE A 291 -4.16 11.29 27.25
CA ILE A 291 -3.82 12.14 26.10
C ILE A 291 -2.50 12.88 26.33
N ASN A 292 -2.31 13.46 27.51
CA ASN A 292 -1.09 14.19 27.87
C ASN A 292 0.13 13.27 27.90
N ALA A 293 -0.01 12.03 28.38
CA ALA A 293 1.06 11.04 28.37
C ALA A 293 1.49 10.66 26.95
N VAL A 294 0.54 10.40 26.04
CA VAL A 294 0.83 10.11 24.63
C VAL A 294 1.49 11.31 23.95
N ASN A 295 0.97 12.52 24.17
CA ASN A 295 1.54 13.74 23.60
C ASN A 295 2.95 14.02 24.13
N SER A 296 3.22 13.74 25.38
CA SER A 296 4.55 13.82 25.98
C SER A 296 5.52 12.82 25.31
N LEU A 297 5.08 11.58 25.10
CA LEU A 297 5.86 10.58 24.37
C LEU A 297 6.18 11.06 22.96
N ARG A 298 5.19 11.55 22.21
CA ARG A 298 5.39 12.07 20.83
C ARG A 298 6.42 13.20 20.76
N LYS A 299 6.54 14.04 21.81
CA LYS A 299 7.49 15.14 21.85
C LYS A 299 8.93 14.71 22.14
N ARG A 300 9.14 13.60 22.86
CA ARG A 300 10.47 13.16 23.31
C ARG A 300 11.02 11.96 22.56
N SER A 301 10.15 11.17 21.91
CA SER A 301 10.54 9.93 21.23
C SER A 301 11.11 10.21 19.84
N THR A 302 12.06 9.38 19.44
CA THR A 302 12.63 9.31 18.09
C THR A 302 11.91 8.28 17.21
N ALA A 303 10.86 7.63 17.71
CA ALA A 303 10.07 6.67 16.94
C ALA A 303 9.49 7.29 15.67
N LEU A 304 9.42 6.49 14.61
CA LEU A 304 8.87 6.90 13.32
C LEU A 304 7.37 7.16 13.43
N VAL A 305 6.66 6.24 14.10
CA VAL A 305 5.21 6.25 14.25
C VAL A 305 4.80 5.97 15.68
N ILE A 306 3.90 6.81 16.21
CA ILE A 306 3.28 6.62 17.54
C ILE A 306 1.77 6.72 17.39
N SER A 307 1.09 5.59 17.49
CA SER A 307 -0.38 5.51 17.43
C SER A 307 -1.01 5.54 18.82
N ASN A 308 -2.07 6.33 18.95
CA ASN A 308 -2.90 6.35 20.15
C ASN A 308 -4.11 5.42 19.95
N ALA A 309 -4.12 4.31 20.65
CA ALA A 309 -5.21 3.31 20.68
C ALA A 309 -5.80 3.17 22.10
N VAL A 310 -5.67 4.19 22.93
CA VAL A 310 -6.28 4.22 24.26
C VAL A 310 -7.80 4.33 24.13
N ARG A 311 -8.53 3.47 24.82
CA ARG A 311 -10.00 3.48 24.88
C ARG A 311 -10.45 4.17 26.15
N VAL A 312 -11.35 5.14 26.03
CA VAL A 312 -11.95 5.83 27.17
C VAL A 312 -13.32 5.22 27.46
N GLU A 313 -13.51 4.73 28.67
CA GLU A 313 -14.78 4.16 29.11
C GLU A 313 -15.91 5.21 29.04
N GLY A 314 -17.04 4.82 28.48
CA GLY A 314 -18.22 5.72 28.30
C GLY A 314 -18.17 6.61 27.05
N LEU A 315 -17.08 6.59 26.26
CA LEU A 315 -16.96 7.35 25.01
C LEU A 315 -16.95 6.47 23.75
N ALA A 316 -17.51 5.28 23.82
CA ALA A 316 -17.50 4.28 22.72
C ALA A 316 -18.06 4.78 21.37
N GLU A 317 -18.69 5.95 21.32
CA GLU A 317 -19.20 6.57 20.08
C GLU A 317 -18.28 7.64 19.47
N MET A 318 -17.20 8.04 20.14
CA MET A 318 -16.30 9.09 19.62
C MET A 318 -15.15 8.57 18.74
N ASP A 319 -14.88 7.27 18.69
CA ASP A 319 -13.87 6.67 17.80
C ASP A 319 -14.22 6.77 16.29
N LYS A 320 -15.43 7.27 15.96
CA LYS A 320 -15.85 7.52 14.57
C LYS A 320 -15.59 8.95 14.09
N LEU A 321 -14.99 9.81 14.90
CA LEU A 321 -14.79 11.24 14.60
C LEU A 321 -13.34 11.71 14.61
N ALA A 322 -12.38 10.82 14.62
CA ALA A 322 -10.95 11.16 14.58
C ALA A 322 -10.27 10.64 13.30
#